data_8f934e1ce518b6a2a340f4d3e8c8c031
#
_entry.id   8f934e1ce518b6a2a340f4d3e8c8c031
#
_cell.length_a   1.000
_cell.length_b   1.000
_cell.length_c   1.000
_cell.angle_alpha   90.00
_cell.angle_beta   90.00
_cell.angle_gamma   90.00
#
_symmetry.space_group_name_H-M   'P 1'
#
loop_
_entity.id
_entity.type
_entity.pdbx_description
1 polymer ?
#
loop_
_entity_poly.entity_id
_entity_poly.type
_entity_poly.pdbx_seq_one_letter_code
_entity_poly.pdbx_strand_id
1 'polypeptide(L)'
;STMAHLCSVYPFHADASFGERGVLMGANVTAGMGGFYFDPFEFYAQGHLTNPNMIVMGSVGFGKSATVKAFVRRLKAVYGAGRYLAIIDPKGEYTSLADDLGLTVVRLHPGRTDRVNPMDPGGGDLDASVIARQILAAQLVVGVLGRELSPLEDAVLGWAIERRCQLLTPFTLRDLCAEILDPPDGLVRLS
;
A
#
# COMPACT_ATOMS: atom_id res chain seq x y z
N SER A 1 23.33 33.49 -7.27
CA SER A 1 23.12 34.03 -5.89
C SER A 1 22.11 33.14 -5.19
N THR A 2 22.58 32.37 -4.23
CA THR A 2 21.79 31.46 -3.44
C THR A 2 21.10 32.21 -2.30
N MET A 3 19.90 31.77 -1.90
CA MET A 3 19.13 32.28 -0.75
C MET A 3 19.98 32.43 0.52
N ALA A 4 21.07 31.67 0.70
CA ALA A 4 22.02 31.78 1.79
C ALA A 4 22.69 33.17 1.89
N HIS A 5 22.81 33.89 0.77
CA HIS A 5 23.36 35.28 0.80
C HIS A 5 22.33 36.33 1.22
N LEU A 6 21.05 36.03 1.14
CA LEU A 6 19.98 36.92 1.60
C LEU A 6 19.73 36.78 3.11
N CYS A 7 20.05 35.64 3.72
CA CYS A 7 19.93 35.41 5.17
C CYS A 7 20.82 36.34 5.99
N SER A 8 21.95 36.84 5.43
CA SER A 8 22.80 37.82 6.10
C SER A 8 22.22 39.23 6.13
N VAL A 9 21.27 39.53 5.24
CA VAL A 9 20.61 40.83 5.15
C VAL A 9 19.30 40.86 5.95
N TYR A 10 18.70 39.69 6.19
CA TYR A 10 17.44 39.56 6.93
C TYR A 10 17.51 38.41 7.95
N PRO A 11 18.14 38.67 9.11
CA PRO A 11 18.40 37.61 10.13
C PRO A 11 17.14 37.02 10.77
N PHE A 12 15.96 37.52 10.45
CA PHE A 12 14.67 37.06 10.97
C PHE A 12 13.86 36.19 9.99
N HIS A 13 14.43 35.83 8.85
CA HIS A 13 13.81 34.84 7.96
C HIS A 13 14.07 33.42 8.51
N ALA A 14 13.26 33.02 9.47
CA ALA A 14 13.06 31.60 9.74
C ALA A 14 11.99 31.12 8.77
N ASP A 15 12.32 30.21 7.85
CA ASP A 15 11.29 29.46 7.12
C ASP A 15 10.38 28.82 8.17
N ALA A 16 9.08 29.01 7.99
CA ALA A 16 8.11 28.41 8.88
C ALA A 16 8.35 26.90 8.93
N SER A 17 8.64 26.38 10.12
CA SER A 17 8.64 24.93 10.34
C SER A 17 7.29 24.39 9.89
N PHE A 18 7.25 23.25 9.20
CA PHE A 18 6.00 22.58 8.83
C PHE A 18 5.18 22.10 10.05
N GLY A 19 5.47 22.63 11.24
CA GLY A 19 4.84 22.28 12.49
C GLY A 19 5.57 21.19 13.25
N GLU A 20 5.05 20.85 14.41
CA GLU A 20 5.63 19.85 15.32
C GLU A 20 4.86 18.51 15.27
N ARG A 21 3.95 18.34 14.30
CA ARG A 21 3.18 17.12 14.12
C ARG A 21 3.87 16.17 13.16
N GLY A 22 3.87 14.89 13.54
CA GLY A 22 4.49 13.84 12.74
C GLY A 22 5.70 13.22 13.45
N VAL A 23 6.52 12.59 12.63
CA VAL A 23 7.73 11.87 13.08
C VAL A 23 8.94 12.76 12.94
N LEU A 24 9.72 12.90 14.00
CA LEU A 24 11.00 13.63 13.96
C LEU A 24 11.97 12.92 13.02
N MET A 25 12.30 13.55 11.89
CA MET A 25 13.22 13.02 10.89
C MET A 25 14.67 13.52 11.10
N GLY A 26 14.85 14.70 11.63
CA GLY A 26 16.16 15.29 11.85
C GLY A 26 16.06 16.76 12.25
N ALA A 27 17.16 17.49 12.14
CA ALA A 27 17.20 18.93 12.33
C ALA A 27 17.00 19.65 11.00
N ASN A 28 16.18 20.70 11.00
CA ASN A 28 16.01 21.58 9.86
C ASN A 28 17.12 22.65 9.85
N VAL A 29 18.17 22.41 9.10
CA VAL A 29 19.34 23.30 9.04
C VAL A 29 19.06 24.65 8.37
N THR A 30 17.98 24.74 7.59
CA THR A 30 17.56 25.97 6.90
C THR A 30 16.65 26.85 7.74
N ALA A 31 15.96 26.26 8.73
CA ALA A 31 15.01 26.95 9.60
C ALA A 31 15.51 27.02 11.08
N GLY A 32 16.76 27.45 11.29
CA GLY A 32 17.29 27.72 12.63
C GLY A 32 17.52 26.49 13.49
N MET A 33 17.87 25.34 12.93
CA MET A 33 18.18 24.08 13.64
C MET A 33 17.01 23.47 14.43
N GLY A 34 15.78 23.88 14.16
CA GLY A 34 14.58 23.27 14.73
C GLY A 34 14.38 21.81 14.29
N GLY A 35 13.56 21.05 15.00
CA GLY A 35 13.20 19.69 14.61
C GLY A 35 12.45 19.68 13.25
N PHE A 36 12.85 18.78 12.36
CA PHE A 36 12.08 18.49 11.13
C PHE A 36 11.17 17.31 11.39
N TYR A 37 9.89 17.60 11.53
CA TYR A 37 8.83 16.61 11.71
C TYR A 37 8.13 16.36 10.38
N PHE A 38 7.83 15.11 10.09
CA PHE A 38 7.19 14.71 8.84
C PHE A 38 6.21 13.56 9.05
N ASP A 39 4.99 13.72 8.56
CA ASP A 39 4.01 12.66 8.34
C ASP A 39 3.12 13.08 7.16
N PRO A 40 3.09 12.31 6.05
CA PRO A 40 2.29 12.68 4.89
C PRO A 40 0.79 12.75 5.19
N PHE A 41 0.28 11.97 6.13
CA PHE A 41 -1.13 12.02 6.54
C PHE A 41 -1.47 13.27 7.36
N GLU A 42 -0.58 13.68 8.24
CA GLU A 42 -0.76 14.95 8.98
C GLU A 42 -0.72 16.14 8.02
N PHE A 43 0.19 16.12 7.05
CA PHE A 43 0.28 17.18 6.05
C PHE A 43 -0.94 17.21 5.12
N TYR A 44 -1.47 16.06 4.77
CA TYR A 44 -2.73 15.96 4.04
C TYR A 44 -3.90 16.51 4.84
N ALA A 45 -4.03 16.13 6.12
CA ALA A 45 -5.09 16.60 7.00
C ALA A 45 -5.04 18.12 7.25
N GLN A 46 -3.85 18.73 7.20
CA GLN A 46 -3.64 20.17 7.32
C GLN A 46 -3.81 20.93 5.99
N GLY A 47 -4.06 20.22 4.88
CA GLY A 47 -4.19 20.82 3.55
C GLY A 47 -2.86 21.21 2.89
N HIS A 48 -1.72 20.81 3.45
CA HIS A 48 -0.41 21.07 2.86
C HIS A 48 -0.10 20.13 1.67
N LEU A 49 -0.72 18.97 1.62
CA LEU A 49 -0.63 18.00 0.53
C LEU A 49 -2.02 17.68 0.01
N THR A 50 -2.12 17.43 -1.29
CA THR A 50 -3.35 16.94 -1.94
C THR A 50 -3.48 15.41 -1.86
N ASN A 51 -2.37 14.71 -1.54
CA ASN A 51 -2.32 13.26 -1.43
C ASN A 51 -1.20 12.85 -0.45
N PRO A 52 -1.42 11.91 0.48
CA PRO A 52 -0.43 11.49 1.47
C PRO A 52 0.63 10.53 0.93
N ASN A 53 0.83 10.44 -0.38
CA ASN A 53 1.85 9.60 -0.99
C ASN A 53 3.26 10.18 -0.79
N MET A 54 4.24 9.29 -0.58
CA MET A 54 5.64 9.64 -0.43
C MET A 54 6.52 8.77 -1.32
N ILE A 55 7.43 9.38 -2.04
CA ILE A 55 8.47 8.69 -2.82
C ILE A 55 9.84 9.04 -2.24
N VAL A 56 10.67 8.01 -1.97
CA VAL A 56 12.05 8.18 -1.52
C VAL A 56 13.00 7.83 -2.66
N MET A 57 13.68 8.84 -3.19
CA MET A 57 14.58 8.71 -4.34
C MET A 57 16.03 8.98 -3.94
N GLY A 58 16.96 8.40 -4.68
CA GLY A 58 18.39 8.62 -4.48
C GLY A 58 19.23 7.49 -5.10
N SER A 59 20.54 7.70 -5.23
CA SER A 59 21.46 6.72 -5.76
C SER A 59 21.62 5.50 -4.83
N VAL A 60 22.14 4.41 -5.35
CA VAL A 60 22.41 3.20 -4.57
C VAL A 60 23.46 3.51 -3.49
N GLY A 61 23.28 3.00 -2.26
CA GLY A 61 24.19 3.22 -1.15
C GLY A 61 23.96 4.51 -0.34
N PHE A 62 23.09 5.42 -0.77
CA PHE A 62 22.84 6.70 -0.09
C PHE A 62 21.77 6.65 1.03
N GLY A 63 21.51 5.48 1.59
CA GLY A 63 20.70 5.36 2.81
C GLY A 63 19.18 5.41 2.64
N LYS A 64 18.62 5.28 1.42
CA LYS A 64 17.16 5.28 1.20
C LYS A 64 16.41 4.31 2.12
N SER A 65 16.80 3.02 2.08
CA SER A 65 16.17 2.00 2.92
C SER A 65 16.38 2.26 4.41
N ALA A 66 17.52 2.80 4.81
CA ALA A 66 17.78 3.18 6.19
C ALA A 66 16.86 4.32 6.66
N THR A 67 16.65 5.33 5.81
CA THR A 67 15.73 6.45 6.08
C THR A 67 14.28 5.94 6.22
N VAL A 68 13.84 5.07 5.32
CA VAL A 68 12.49 4.49 5.38
C VAL A 68 12.33 3.63 6.64
N LYS A 69 13.31 2.79 6.97
CA LYS A 69 13.28 1.98 8.20
C LYS A 69 13.24 2.85 9.45
N ALA A 70 14.03 3.91 9.50
CA ALA A 70 14.02 4.87 10.62
C ALA A 70 12.67 5.59 10.73
N PHE A 71 12.08 6.01 9.60
CA PHE A 71 10.75 6.62 9.55
C PHE A 71 9.68 5.66 10.08
N VAL A 72 9.62 4.43 9.58
CA VAL A 72 8.64 3.41 9.99
C VAL A 72 8.75 3.09 11.49
N ARG A 73 9.99 2.92 11.99
CA ARG A 73 10.22 2.66 13.43
C ARG A 73 9.70 3.82 14.30
N ARG A 74 9.98 5.04 13.91
CA ARG A 74 9.53 6.25 14.62
C ARG A 74 8.01 6.44 14.50
N LEU A 75 7.44 6.16 13.31
CA LEU A 75 6.00 6.20 13.09
C LEU A 75 5.27 5.25 14.05
N LYS A 76 5.77 4.02 14.18
CA LYS A 76 5.21 3.04 15.11
C LYS A 76 5.38 3.48 16.59
N ALA A 77 6.49 4.11 16.93
CA ALA A 77 6.72 4.64 18.27
C ALA A 77 5.79 5.81 18.62
N VAL A 78 5.50 6.69 17.66
CA VAL A 78 4.65 7.88 17.87
C VAL A 78 3.18 7.51 17.89
N TYR A 79 2.72 6.71 16.93
CA TYR A 79 1.29 6.46 16.73
C TYR A 79 0.81 5.09 17.25
N GLY A 80 1.72 4.18 17.57
CA GLY A 80 1.37 2.87 18.12
C GLY A 80 0.37 2.10 17.28
N ALA A 81 -0.80 1.79 17.87
CA ALA A 81 -1.92 1.12 17.21
C ALA A 81 -2.76 2.07 16.32
N GLY A 82 -2.56 3.38 16.43
CA GLY A 82 -3.30 4.38 15.64
C GLY A 82 -2.93 4.42 14.16
N ARG A 83 -1.89 3.67 13.74
CA ARG A 83 -1.47 3.54 12.32
C ARG A 83 -1.32 2.07 11.95
N TYR A 84 -2.06 1.65 10.94
CA TYR A 84 -1.83 0.35 10.30
C TYR A 84 -0.57 0.41 9.45
N LEU A 85 0.25 -0.62 9.55
CA LEU A 85 1.51 -0.71 8.80
C LEU A 85 1.52 -2.03 8.00
N ALA A 86 1.63 -1.91 6.69
CA ALA A 86 1.89 -3.03 5.80
C ALA A 86 3.14 -2.74 4.96
N ILE A 87 4.05 -3.70 4.86
CA ILE A 87 5.29 -3.57 4.10
C ILE A 87 5.32 -4.69 3.05
N ILE A 88 5.44 -4.31 1.78
CA ILE A 88 5.70 -5.24 0.68
C ILE A 88 7.19 -5.18 0.38
N ASP A 89 7.90 -6.27 0.68
CA ASP A 89 9.36 -6.35 0.64
C ASP A 89 9.86 -7.44 -0.32
N PRO A 90 9.96 -7.16 -1.61
CA PRO A 90 10.43 -8.15 -2.59
C PRO A 90 11.87 -8.60 -2.40
N LYS A 91 12.68 -7.81 -1.66
CA LYS A 91 14.12 -8.07 -1.46
C LYS A 91 14.45 -8.71 -0.12
N GLY A 92 13.50 -8.74 0.83
CA GLY A 92 13.72 -9.27 2.17
C GLY A 92 14.59 -8.37 3.06
N GLU A 93 14.67 -7.06 2.77
CA GLU A 93 15.51 -6.12 3.52
C GLU A 93 14.89 -5.66 4.86
N TYR A 94 13.57 -5.86 5.05
CA TYR A 94 12.83 -5.35 6.20
C TYR A 94 12.55 -6.40 7.27
N THR A 95 13.04 -7.63 7.13
CA THR A 95 12.79 -8.72 8.10
C THR A 95 13.20 -8.33 9.51
N SER A 96 14.41 -7.79 9.71
CA SER A 96 14.88 -7.37 11.04
C SER A 96 14.01 -6.26 11.64
N LEU A 97 13.51 -5.34 10.82
CA LEU A 97 12.59 -4.30 11.29
C LEU A 97 11.24 -4.89 11.70
N ALA A 98 10.74 -5.87 10.97
CA ALA A 98 9.50 -6.56 11.29
C ALA A 98 9.62 -7.30 12.64
N ASP A 99 10.73 -8.00 12.87
CA ASP A 99 11.01 -8.68 14.13
C ASP A 99 11.10 -7.68 15.29
N ASP A 100 11.84 -6.57 15.12
CA ASP A 100 11.98 -5.50 16.13
C ASP A 100 10.64 -4.84 16.50
N LEU A 101 9.73 -4.73 15.56
CA LEU A 101 8.43 -4.09 15.75
C LEU A 101 7.29 -5.08 16.09
N GLY A 102 7.59 -6.38 16.18
CA GLY A 102 6.61 -7.43 16.43
C GLY A 102 5.56 -7.56 15.33
N LEU A 103 5.94 -7.32 14.07
CA LEU A 103 5.03 -7.44 12.92
C LEU A 103 4.94 -8.90 12.45
N THR A 104 3.76 -9.29 11.98
CA THR A 104 3.58 -10.58 11.34
C THR A 104 4.25 -10.60 9.98
N VAL A 105 5.12 -11.57 9.73
CA VAL A 105 5.82 -11.74 8.45
C VAL A 105 5.20 -12.89 7.68
N VAL A 106 4.62 -12.57 6.51
CA VAL A 106 4.10 -13.58 5.56
C VAL A 106 5.11 -13.71 4.42
N ARG A 107 5.65 -14.93 4.22
CA ARG A 107 6.67 -15.21 3.20
C ARG A 107 6.04 -15.90 2.00
N LEU A 108 5.75 -15.13 0.97
CA LEU A 108 5.20 -15.62 -0.30
C LEU A 108 6.35 -16.06 -1.22
N HIS A 109 6.54 -17.37 -1.35
CA HIS A 109 7.56 -17.97 -2.23
C HIS A 109 7.03 -19.28 -2.81
N PRO A 110 7.32 -19.61 -4.08
CA PRO A 110 7.00 -20.92 -4.65
C PRO A 110 7.52 -22.05 -3.77
N GLY A 111 6.67 -23.00 -3.42
CA GLY A 111 7.01 -24.16 -2.57
C GLY A 111 6.87 -23.95 -1.05
N ARG A 112 6.51 -22.75 -0.59
CA ARG A 112 6.17 -22.54 0.83
C ARG A 112 4.69 -22.81 1.13
N THR A 113 4.39 -22.98 2.43
CA THR A 113 3.03 -23.21 2.94
C THR A 113 2.21 -21.94 3.05
N ASP A 114 2.86 -20.80 3.25
CA ASP A 114 2.19 -19.51 3.39
C ASP A 114 1.56 -19.12 2.04
N ARG A 115 0.26 -18.88 2.07
CA ARG A 115 -0.53 -18.50 0.90
C ARG A 115 -1.47 -17.38 1.28
N VAL A 116 -1.67 -16.45 0.38
CA VAL A 116 -2.70 -15.42 0.49
C VAL A 116 -3.80 -15.80 -0.48
N ASN A 117 -5.03 -15.90 0.01
CA ASN A 117 -6.19 -16.05 -0.86
C ASN A 117 -6.63 -14.67 -1.34
N PRO A 118 -6.45 -14.33 -2.63
CA PRO A 118 -6.87 -13.02 -3.13
C PRO A 118 -8.38 -12.84 -3.14
N MET A 119 -9.14 -13.93 -2.98
CA MET A 119 -10.61 -13.88 -2.90
C MET A 119 -11.12 -13.77 -1.45
N ASP A 120 -10.24 -13.62 -0.46
CA ASP A 120 -10.64 -13.37 0.92
C ASP A 120 -11.27 -11.97 1.04
N PRO A 121 -12.49 -11.84 1.60
CA PRO A 121 -13.17 -10.55 1.72
C PRO A 121 -12.48 -9.56 2.68
N GLY A 122 -11.62 -10.07 3.58
CA GLY A 122 -11.21 -9.26 4.73
C GLY A 122 -12.40 -8.92 5.62
N GLY A 123 -12.28 -7.89 6.45
CA GLY A 123 -13.32 -7.45 7.40
C GLY A 123 -14.12 -6.24 6.93
N GLY A 124 -14.48 -6.13 5.66
CA GLY A 124 -15.15 -4.95 5.11
C GLY A 124 -16.61 -5.14 4.73
N ASP A 125 -17.24 -4.08 4.21
CA ASP A 125 -18.57 -4.10 3.62
C ASP A 125 -18.64 -5.07 2.41
N LEU A 126 -19.72 -5.83 2.33
CA LEU A 126 -19.91 -6.88 1.32
C LEU A 126 -19.84 -6.33 -0.11
N ASP A 127 -20.53 -5.22 -0.39
CA ASP A 127 -20.58 -4.64 -1.75
C ASP A 127 -19.20 -4.10 -2.18
N ALA A 128 -18.53 -3.39 -1.29
CA ALA A 128 -17.17 -2.92 -1.53
C ALA A 128 -16.19 -4.10 -1.74
N SER A 129 -16.42 -5.22 -1.05
CA SER A 129 -15.59 -6.42 -1.18
C SER A 129 -15.80 -7.15 -2.51
N VAL A 130 -16.99 -7.14 -3.09
CA VAL A 130 -17.28 -7.72 -4.42
C VAL A 130 -16.50 -6.97 -5.50
N ILE A 131 -16.61 -5.64 -5.51
CA ILE A 131 -15.90 -4.78 -6.46
C ILE A 131 -14.38 -4.96 -6.34
N ALA A 132 -13.85 -4.99 -5.11
CA ALA A 132 -12.42 -5.18 -4.88
C ALA A 132 -11.93 -6.54 -5.42
N ARG A 133 -12.70 -7.62 -5.24
CA ARG A 133 -12.40 -8.94 -5.80
C ARG A 133 -12.44 -8.96 -7.32
N GLN A 134 -13.41 -8.28 -7.94
CA GLN A 134 -13.51 -8.17 -9.40
C GLN A 134 -12.27 -7.47 -9.96
N ILE A 135 -11.90 -6.31 -9.41
CA ILE A 135 -10.71 -5.57 -9.82
C ILE A 135 -9.45 -6.44 -9.65
N LEU A 136 -9.28 -7.07 -8.50
CA LEU A 136 -8.10 -7.89 -8.23
C LEU A 136 -8.01 -9.11 -9.13
N ALA A 137 -9.12 -9.83 -9.35
CA ALA A 137 -9.17 -10.98 -10.24
C ALA A 137 -8.87 -10.57 -11.69
N ALA A 138 -9.46 -9.47 -12.17
CA ALA A 138 -9.19 -8.94 -13.51
C ALA A 138 -7.70 -8.60 -13.68
N GLN A 139 -7.08 -7.91 -12.72
CA GLN A 139 -5.65 -7.59 -12.75
C GLN A 139 -4.75 -8.83 -12.75
N LEU A 140 -5.10 -9.87 -11.99
CA LEU A 140 -4.37 -11.13 -12.00
C LEU A 140 -4.46 -11.83 -13.37
N VAL A 141 -5.64 -11.86 -13.97
CA VAL A 141 -5.83 -12.47 -15.30
C VAL A 141 -5.10 -11.67 -16.38
N VAL A 142 -5.22 -10.34 -16.39
CA VAL A 142 -4.47 -9.43 -17.28
C VAL A 142 -2.96 -9.66 -17.15
N GLY A 143 -2.45 -9.78 -15.91
CA GLY A 143 -1.03 -10.04 -15.64
C GLY A 143 -0.54 -11.37 -16.22
N VAL A 144 -1.38 -12.42 -16.22
CA VAL A 144 -1.04 -13.73 -16.79
C VAL A 144 -1.20 -13.73 -18.32
N LEU A 145 -2.26 -13.12 -18.85
CA LEU A 145 -2.53 -13.08 -20.30
C LEU A 145 -1.60 -12.12 -21.05
N GLY A 146 -1.03 -11.12 -20.37
CA GLY A 146 -0.25 -10.05 -20.99
C GLY A 146 -1.07 -9.12 -21.89
N ARG A 147 -2.39 -9.12 -21.77
CA ARG A 147 -3.33 -8.27 -22.52
C ARG A 147 -4.54 -7.91 -21.67
N GLU A 148 -5.23 -6.86 -22.05
CA GLU A 148 -6.52 -6.48 -21.47
C GLU A 148 -7.58 -7.57 -21.71
N LEU A 149 -8.55 -7.67 -20.79
CA LEU A 149 -9.71 -8.51 -20.93
C LEU A 149 -10.66 -7.93 -22.00
N SER A 150 -11.24 -8.78 -22.82
CA SER A 150 -12.37 -8.38 -23.65
C SER A 150 -13.62 -8.10 -22.78
N PRO A 151 -14.58 -7.30 -23.26
CA PRO A 151 -15.82 -7.03 -22.51
C PRO A 151 -16.58 -8.29 -22.09
N LEU A 152 -16.50 -9.35 -22.89
CA LEU A 152 -17.14 -10.63 -22.58
C LEU A 152 -16.40 -11.37 -21.47
N GLU A 153 -15.07 -11.42 -21.51
CA GLU A 153 -14.25 -12.06 -20.48
C GLU A 153 -14.42 -11.35 -19.14
N ASP A 154 -14.47 -10.02 -19.14
CA ASP A 154 -14.69 -9.21 -17.94
C ASP A 154 -16.10 -9.45 -17.35
N ALA A 155 -17.13 -9.50 -18.21
CA ALA A 155 -18.50 -9.79 -17.80
C ALA A 155 -18.65 -11.20 -17.20
N VAL A 156 -18.01 -12.21 -17.79
CA VAL A 156 -18.03 -13.60 -17.27
C VAL A 156 -17.31 -13.69 -15.93
N LEU A 157 -16.17 -13.02 -15.80
CA LEU A 157 -15.42 -12.97 -14.55
C LEU A 157 -16.23 -12.28 -13.44
N GLY A 158 -16.84 -11.15 -13.76
CA GLY A 158 -17.72 -10.41 -12.85
C GLY A 158 -18.89 -11.25 -12.37
N TRP A 159 -19.60 -11.88 -13.29
CA TRP A 159 -20.71 -12.78 -12.97
C TRP A 159 -20.28 -13.94 -12.04
N ALA A 160 -19.18 -14.60 -12.32
CA ALA A 160 -18.71 -15.72 -11.51
C ALA A 160 -18.37 -15.28 -10.09
N ILE A 161 -17.77 -14.09 -9.91
CA ILE A 161 -17.44 -13.52 -8.60
C ILE A 161 -18.72 -13.16 -7.82
N GLU A 162 -19.67 -12.45 -8.46
CA GLU A 162 -20.93 -12.08 -7.83
C GLU A 162 -21.68 -13.33 -7.34
N ARG A 163 -21.78 -14.35 -8.18
CA ARG A 163 -22.42 -15.61 -7.84
C ARG A 163 -21.74 -16.27 -6.63
N ARG A 164 -20.42 -16.36 -6.61
CA ARG A 164 -19.67 -16.91 -5.48
C ARG A 164 -19.85 -16.11 -4.20
N CYS A 165 -19.93 -14.80 -4.30
CA CYS A 165 -20.20 -13.92 -3.15
C CYS A 165 -21.59 -14.15 -2.58
N GLN A 166 -22.60 -14.44 -3.41
CA GLN A 166 -23.98 -14.74 -2.97
C GLN A 166 -24.09 -16.02 -2.14
N LEU A 167 -23.15 -16.97 -2.32
CA LEU A 167 -23.13 -18.20 -1.52
C LEU A 167 -22.65 -17.98 -0.08
N LEU A 168 -22.14 -16.79 0.26
CA LEU A 168 -21.64 -16.40 1.59
C LEU A 168 -20.59 -17.37 2.18
N THR A 169 -19.93 -18.14 1.34
CA THR A 169 -18.86 -19.07 1.73
C THR A 169 -17.51 -18.55 1.22
N PRO A 170 -16.43 -18.70 2.00
CA PRO A 170 -15.09 -18.41 1.50
C PRO A 170 -14.78 -19.23 0.26
N PHE A 171 -14.20 -18.61 -0.75
CA PHE A 171 -13.81 -19.28 -1.98
C PHE A 171 -12.41 -18.84 -2.43
N THR A 172 -11.81 -19.62 -3.31
CA THR A 172 -10.48 -19.41 -3.86
C THR A 172 -10.53 -19.13 -5.36
N LEU A 173 -9.40 -18.74 -5.96
CA LEU A 173 -9.30 -18.65 -7.43
C LEU A 173 -9.60 -19.98 -8.12
N ARG A 174 -9.29 -21.13 -7.49
CA ARG A 174 -9.64 -22.44 -8.05
C ARG A 174 -11.14 -22.64 -8.13
N ASP A 175 -11.87 -22.22 -7.10
CA ASP A 175 -13.33 -22.34 -7.08
C ASP A 175 -13.95 -21.41 -8.11
N LEU A 176 -13.37 -20.23 -8.33
CA LEU A 176 -13.78 -19.30 -9.39
C LEU A 176 -13.55 -19.90 -10.79
N CYS A 177 -12.39 -20.51 -11.02
CA CYS A 177 -12.13 -21.22 -12.27
C CYS A 177 -13.11 -22.36 -12.51
N ALA A 178 -13.45 -23.13 -11.48
CA ALA A 178 -14.43 -24.22 -11.59
C ALA A 178 -15.81 -23.68 -11.97
N GLU A 179 -16.24 -22.56 -11.41
CA GLU A 179 -17.52 -21.90 -11.73
C GLU A 179 -17.59 -21.43 -13.19
N ILE A 180 -16.47 -20.94 -13.72
CA ILE A 180 -16.41 -20.49 -15.13
C ILE A 180 -16.36 -21.66 -16.10
N LEU A 181 -15.64 -22.74 -15.76
CA LEU A 181 -15.46 -23.90 -16.65
C LEU A 181 -16.66 -24.83 -16.67
N ASP A 182 -17.39 -24.95 -15.55
CA ASP A 182 -18.58 -25.80 -15.42
C ASP A 182 -19.72 -24.99 -14.79
N PRO A 183 -20.30 -24.03 -15.54
CA PRO A 183 -21.40 -23.24 -15.04
C PRO A 183 -22.61 -24.13 -14.77
N PRO A 184 -23.35 -23.91 -13.67
CA PRO A 184 -24.52 -24.70 -13.33
C PRO A 184 -25.59 -24.58 -14.40
N ASP A 185 -26.39 -25.64 -14.50
CA ASP A 185 -27.45 -25.82 -15.51
C ASP A 185 -28.32 -24.56 -15.66
N GLY A 186 -28.42 -24.06 -16.89
CA GLY A 186 -29.23 -22.90 -17.27
C GLY A 186 -28.45 -21.73 -17.87
N LEU A 187 -27.13 -21.72 -17.79
CA LEU A 187 -26.30 -20.78 -18.55
C LEU A 187 -25.87 -21.43 -19.87
N VAL A 188 -26.32 -20.83 -20.96
CA VAL A 188 -25.93 -21.22 -22.31
C VAL A 188 -24.41 -21.26 -22.40
N ARG A 189 -23.83 -22.42 -22.74
CA ARG A 189 -22.43 -22.50 -23.15
C ARG A 189 -22.24 -21.52 -24.30
N LEU A 190 -21.48 -20.49 -24.05
CA LEU A 190 -21.03 -19.58 -25.11
C LEU A 190 -20.05 -20.38 -25.97
N SER A 191 -20.60 -20.98 -27.02
CA SER A 191 -19.84 -21.68 -28.08
C SER A 191 -19.22 -20.66 -29.04
#